data_031220e34d829b4dabc0d11b53597869
#
_entry.id   031220e34d829b4dabc0d11b53597869
#
_cell.length_a   1.000
_cell.length_b   1.000
_cell.length_c   1.000
_cell.angle_alpha   90.00
_cell.angle_beta   90.00
_cell.angle_gamma   90.00
#
_symmetry.space_group_name_H-M   'P 1'
#
loop_
_entity.id
_entity.type
_entity.pdbx_description
1 polymer ?
#
loop_
_entity_poly.entity_id
_entity_poly.type
_entity_poly.pdbx_seq_one_letter_code
_entity_poly.pdbx_strand_id
1 'polypeptide(L)'
;MDIPAETPKRRTFKGMAPEDRQRERRERFMEAGFEAFGLRGYHSVTVREICAEARLTERYFYESFKDREALFSAIYERQVGVLRERIGAMLAQHGPDPRAMTRAALNEFFTVLRDDPRMTRVLFVDVLTISPAVEKQSRGAIHGWGQMFEQVAQLMFPRIRDSGLDPTIIALGLVGACINIAMSWVSGGFQEPVERVRDNCYAIFDGLIAAWANPAAVKLPPPK
;
A
#
# COMPACT_ATOMS: atom_id res chain seq x y z
N MET A 1 -16.87 -54.38 -23.38
CA MET A 1 -16.80 -54.33 -21.91
C MET A 1 -15.62 -53.42 -21.55
N ASP A 2 -15.88 -52.12 -21.55
CA ASP A 2 -14.86 -51.10 -21.31
C ASP A 2 -14.65 -50.94 -19.81
N ILE A 3 -13.40 -51.08 -19.37
CA ILE A 3 -12.97 -50.83 -18.00
C ILE A 3 -12.63 -49.34 -17.90
N PRO A 4 -13.26 -48.54 -17.02
CA PRO A 4 -12.90 -47.16 -16.85
C PRO A 4 -11.52 -47.06 -16.19
N ALA A 5 -10.62 -46.29 -16.81
CA ALA A 5 -9.31 -45.97 -16.23
C ALA A 5 -9.48 -45.22 -14.93
N GLU A 6 -9.03 -45.80 -13.81
CA GLU A 6 -8.95 -45.13 -12.51
C GLU A 6 -7.97 -43.96 -12.60
N THR A 7 -8.47 -42.76 -12.32
CA THR A 7 -7.66 -41.56 -12.14
C THR A 7 -6.76 -41.76 -10.89
N PRO A 8 -5.44 -41.55 -10.97
CA PRO A 8 -4.55 -41.81 -9.84
C PRO A 8 -4.89 -40.86 -8.66
N LYS A 9 -5.26 -41.44 -7.52
CA LYS A 9 -5.45 -40.72 -6.26
C LYS A 9 -4.16 -39.97 -5.91
N ARG A 10 -4.22 -38.62 -5.91
CA ARG A 10 -3.14 -37.73 -5.47
C ARG A 10 -2.75 -38.09 -4.00
N ARG A 11 -1.50 -38.52 -3.83
CA ARG A 11 -0.96 -38.87 -2.50
C ARG A 11 -0.91 -37.61 -1.61
N THR A 12 -1.78 -37.55 -0.62
CA THR A 12 -1.71 -36.55 0.47
C THR A 12 -0.68 -36.99 1.50
N PHE A 13 0.39 -36.22 1.68
CA PHE A 13 1.33 -36.41 2.78
C PHE A 13 0.93 -35.47 3.92
N LYS A 14 0.61 -35.98 5.11
CA LYS A 14 0.03 -35.24 6.26
C LYS A 14 -1.29 -34.52 5.97
N GLY A 15 -2.15 -35.02 5.09
CA GLY A 15 -3.50 -34.47 4.86
C GLY A 15 -3.59 -33.20 3.99
N MET A 16 -2.46 -32.58 3.58
CA MET A 16 -2.48 -31.38 2.71
C MET A 16 -2.16 -31.70 1.25
N ALA A 17 -2.89 -31.04 0.32
CA ALA A 17 -2.60 -31.11 -1.09
C ALA A 17 -1.24 -30.50 -1.44
N PRO A 18 -0.56 -30.91 -2.54
CA PRO A 18 0.70 -30.31 -2.96
C PRO A 18 0.64 -28.79 -3.17
N GLU A 19 -0.45 -28.29 -3.72
CA GLU A 19 -0.69 -26.87 -3.95
C GLU A 19 -0.80 -26.09 -2.62
N ASP A 20 -1.48 -26.64 -1.62
CA ASP A 20 -1.62 -26.01 -0.30
C ASP A 20 -0.26 -25.87 0.38
N ARG A 21 0.60 -26.90 0.26
CA ARG A 21 1.97 -26.85 0.79
C ARG A 21 2.82 -25.81 0.06
N GLN A 22 2.65 -25.66 -1.24
CA GLN A 22 3.37 -24.63 -2.01
C GLN A 22 2.90 -23.25 -1.59
N ARG A 23 1.60 -23.02 -1.39
CA ARG A 23 1.03 -21.77 -0.90
C ARG A 23 1.53 -21.45 0.51
N GLU A 24 1.53 -22.42 1.41
CA GLU A 24 2.06 -22.23 2.78
C GLU A 24 3.55 -21.83 2.77
N ARG A 25 4.38 -22.51 1.96
CA ARG A 25 5.80 -22.14 1.82
C ARG A 25 5.97 -20.73 1.28
N ARG A 26 5.17 -20.35 0.27
CA ARG A 26 5.20 -19.02 -0.29
C ARG A 26 4.84 -17.96 0.77
N GLU A 27 3.81 -18.19 1.57
CA GLU A 27 3.44 -17.30 2.67
C GLU A 27 4.55 -17.17 3.71
N ARG A 28 5.17 -18.26 4.11
CA ARG A 28 6.31 -18.22 5.05
C ARG A 28 7.49 -17.40 4.50
N PHE A 29 7.80 -17.47 3.21
CA PHE A 29 8.81 -16.60 2.61
C PHE A 29 8.38 -15.14 2.57
N MET A 30 7.12 -14.86 2.31
CA MET A 30 6.59 -13.50 2.33
C MET A 30 6.65 -12.88 3.74
N GLU A 31 6.32 -13.65 4.77
CA GLU A 31 6.43 -13.22 6.17
C GLU A 31 7.89 -12.97 6.58
N ALA A 32 8.77 -13.94 6.33
CA ALA A 32 10.21 -13.81 6.62
C ALA A 32 10.85 -12.65 5.83
N GLY A 33 10.49 -12.49 4.56
CA GLY A 33 10.96 -11.39 3.71
C GLY A 33 10.47 -10.03 4.21
N PHE A 34 9.21 -9.92 4.60
CA PHE A 34 8.65 -8.68 5.16
C PHE A 34 9.36 -8.28 6.45
N GLU A 35 9.55 -9.22 7.36
CA GLU A 35 10.32 -9.00 8.59
C GLU A 35 11.75 -8.53 8.28
N ALA A 36 12.46 -9.29 7.45
CA ALA A 36 13.86 -9.01 7.13
C ALA A 36 14.03 -7.66 6.40
N PHE A 37 13.26 -7.41 5.36
CA PHE A 37 13.33 -6.14 4.61
C PHE A 37 12.88 -4.96 5.45
N GLY A 38 11.79 -5.09 6.19
CA GLY A 38 11.26 -4.02 7.02
C GLY A 38 12.20 -3.58 8.15
N LEU A 39 12.93 -4.51 8.74
CA LEU A 39 13.87 -4.20 9.83
C LEU A 39 15.24 -3.77 9.33
N ARG A 40 15.81 -4.47 8.32
CA ARG A 40 17.21 -4.32 7.89
C ARG A 40 17.37 -3.58 6.57
N GLY A 41 16.30 -3.46 5.79
CA GLY A 41 16.33 -2.91 4.43
C GLY A 41 16.67 -3.94 3.37
N TYR A 42 16.12 -3.75 2.16
CA TYR A 42 16.27 -4.69 1.05
C TYR A 42 17.72 -5.04 0.72
N HIS A 43 18.60 -4.04 0.64
CA HIS A 43 19.99 -4.24 0.20
C HIS A 43 20.86 -5.03 1.20
N SER A 44 20.45 -5.04 2.47
CA SER A 44 21.17 -5.71 3.56
C SER A 44 20.74 -7.16 3.78
N VAL A 45 19.77 -7.67 3.02
CA VAL A 45 19.16 -8.99 3.24
C VAL A 45 19.44 -9.91 2.06
N THR A 46 19.91 -11.12 2.33
CA THR A 46 20.18 -12.16 1.33
C THR A 46 19.07 -13.21 1.27
N VAL A 47 18.98 -13.95 0.15
CA VAL A 47 18.05 -15.09 0.02
C VAL A 47 18.31 -16.14 1.10
N ARG A 48 19.59 -16.39 1.42
CA ARG A 48 19.96 -17.37 2.46
C ARG A 48 19.42 -17.00 3.83
N GLU A 49 19.47 -15.73 4.21
CA GLU A 49 18.93 -15.25 5.48
C GLU A 49 17.39 -15.37 5.52
N ILE A 50 16.70 -15.02 4.42
CA ILE A 50 15.25 -15.20 4.30
C ILE A 50 14.89 -16.68 4.44
N CYS A 51 15.64 -17.59 3.82
CA CYS A 51 15.43 -19.03 3.95
C CYS A 51 15.63 -19.51 5.39
N ALA A 52 16.65 -19.02 6.08
CA ALA A 52 16.90 -19.36 7.48
C ALA A 52 15.76 -18.90 8.38
N GLU A 53 15.26 -17.68 8.19
CA GLU A 53 14.15 -17.10 8.95
C GLU A 53 12.84 -17.84 8.65
N ALA A 54 12.56 -18.14 7.38
CA ALA A 54 11.42 -18.96 6.97
C ALA A 54 11.52 -20.43 7.40
N ARG A 55 12.71 -20.89 7.87
CA ARG A 55 13.02 -22.31 8.15
C ARG A 55 12.73 -23.21 6.94
N LEU A 56 13.12 -22.75 5.77
CA LEU A 56 12.96 -23.44 4.50
C LEU A 56 14.29 -23.41 3.72
N THR A 57 14.43 -24.32 2.74
CA THR A 57 15.62 -24.38 1.90
C THR A 57 15.55 -23.42 0.72
N GLU A 58 16.71 -23.03 0.16
CA GLU A 58 16.81 -22.21 -1.04
C GLU A 58 16.10 -22.85 -2.25
N ARG A 59 16.07 -24.18 -2.35
CA ARG A 59 15.28 -24.87 -3.38
C ARG A 59 13.82 -24.44 -3.36
N TYR A 60 13.18 -24.43 -2.17
CA TYR A 60 11.80 -24.01 -2.04
C TYR A 60 11.60 -22.51 -2.27
N PHE A 61 12.64 -21.71 -2.02
CA PHE A 61 12.62 -20.29 -2.38
C PHE A 61 12.49 -20.13 -3.91
N TYR A 62 13.36 -20.76 -4.67
CA TYR A 62 13.34 -20.66 -6.13
C TYR A 62 12.16 -21.37 -6.81
N GLU A 63 11.49 -22.30 -6.12
CA GLU A 63 10.19 -22.83 -6.51
C GLU A 63 9.05 -21.81 -6.34
N SER A 64 9.19 -20.82 -5.43
CA SER A 64 8.16 -19.82 -5.06
C SER A 64 8.40 -18.46 -5.69
N PHE A 65 9.65 -18.05 -5.82
CA PHE A 65 10.07 -16.74 -6.32
C PHE A 65 11.29 -16.89 -7.21
N LYS A 66 11.31 -16.16 -8.33
CA LYS A 66 12.43 -16.15 -9.27
C LYS A 66 13.72 -15.64 -8.59
N ASP A 67 13.58 -14.60 -7.81
CA ASP A 67 14.68 -13.90 -7.13
C ASP A 67 14.16 -13.09 -5.94
N ARG A 68 15.06 -12.40 -5.26
CA ARG A 68 14.76 -11.56 -4.11
C ARG A 68 13.87 -10.36 -4.47
N GLU A 69 14.01 -9.82 -5.68
CA GLU A 69 13.20 -8.72 -6.18
C GLU A 69 11.74 -9.17 -6.39
N ALA A 70 11.52 -10.36 -6.94
CA ALA A 70 10.18 -10.93 -7.09
C ALA A 70 9.49 -11.17 -5.74
N LEU A 71 10.23 -11.57 -4.71
CA LEU A 71 9.71 -11.65 -3.35
C LEU A 71 9.35 -10.26 -2.82
N PHE A 72 10.23 -9.26 -2.96
CA PHE A 72 9.95 -7.90 -2.51
C PHE A 72 8.71 -7.33 -3.20
N SER A 73 8.61 -7.48 -4.52
CA SER A 73 7.44 -7.02 -5.30
C SER A 73 6.13 -7.63 -4.80
N ALA A 74 6.13 -8.93 -4.48
CA ALA A 74 4.95 -9.60 -3.92
C ALA A 74 4.60 -9.09 -2.51
N ILE A 75 5.59 -8.83 -1.66
CA ILE A 75 5.41 -8.25 -0.33
C ILE A 75 4.86 -6.82 -0.46
N TYR A 76 5.46 -6.00 -1.32
CA TYR A 76 5.02 -4.64 -1.59
C TYR A 76 3.53 -4.60 -1.99
N GLU A 77 3.14 -5.44 -2.94
CA GLU A 77 1.77 -5.54 -3.44
C GLU A 77 0.79 -5.93 -2.32
N ARG A 78 1.18 -6.90 -1.49
CA ARG A 78 0.40 -7.31 -0.31
C ARG A 78 0.23 -6.15 0.69
N GLN A 79 1.30 -5.42 1.01
CA GLN A 79 1.22 -4.31 1.97
C GLN A 79 0.38 -3.14 1.43
N VAL A 80 0.47 -2.83 0.13
CA VAL A 80 -0.43 -1.87 -0.53
C VAL A 80 -1.89 -2.34 -0.43
N GLY A 81 -2.16 -3.62 -0.63
CA GLY A 81 -3.48 -4.22 -0.48
C GLY A 81 -4.03 -4.08 0.94
N VAL A 82 -3.24 -4.46 1.94
CA VAL A 82 -3.61 -4.33 3.38
C VAL A 82 -3.96 -2.88 3.73
N LEU A 83 -3.13 -1.93 3.32
CA LEU A 83 -3.39 -0.51 3.57
C LEU A 83 -4.69 -0.04 2.89
N ARG A 84 -4.91 -0.48 1.65
CA ARG A 84 -6.14 -0.15 0.90
C ARG A 84 -7.40 -0.72 1.55
N GLU A 85 -7.36 -1.96 1.98
CA GLU A 85 -8.47 -2.61 2.68
C GLU A 85 -8.80 -1.91 4.00
N ARG A 86 -7.79 -1.57 4.80
CA ARG A 86 -7.97 -0.87 6.07
C ARG A 86 -8.59 0.51 5.88
N ILE A 87 -8.06 1.32 4.96
CA ILE A 87 -8.61 2.65 4.66
C ILE A 87 -10.02 2.51 4.07
N GLY A 88 -10.25 1.57 3.16
CA GLY A 88 -11.57 1.31 2.58
C GLY A 88 -12.62 0.93 3.62
N ALA A 89 -12.24 0.08 4.59
CA ALA A 89 -13.12 -0.29 5.71
C ALA A 89 -13.46 0.92 6.59
N MET A 90 -12.51 1.81 6.84
CA MET A 90 -12.77 3.06 7.59
C MET A 90 -13.70 4.00 6.82
N LEU A 91 -13.51 4.17 5.52
CA LEU A 91 -14.39 4.99 4.70
C LEU A 91 -15.82 4.46 4.67
N ALA A 92 -16.00 3.14 4.59
CA ALA A 92 -17.32 2.49 4.57
C ALA A 92 -18.13 2.67 5.88
N GLN A 93 -17.46 2.96 6.99
CA GLN A 93 -18.10 3.16 8.30
C GLN A 93 -18.61 4.60 8.51
N HIS A 94 -18.19 5.53 7.64
CA HIS A 94 -18.57 6.93 7.76
C HIS A 94 -19.65 7.27 6.73
N GLY A 95 -20.63 8.07 7.13
CA GLY A 95 -21.62 8.64 6.21
C GLY A 95 -20.96 9.62 5.21
N PRO A 96 -21.72 10.20 4.26
CA PRO A 96 -21.21 11.05 3.20
C PRO A 96 -20.77 12.44 3.71
N ASP A 97 -19.94 12.49 4.72
CA ASP A 97 -19.27 13.69 5.23
C ASP A 97 -17.79 13.67 4.81
N PRO A 98 -17.39 14.51 3.84
CA PRO A 98 -16.03 14.53 3.33
C PRO A 98 -14.97 14.80 4.41
N ARG A 99 -15.31 15.63 5.41
CA ARG A 99 -14.38 15.95 6.51
C ARG A 99 -14.18 14.78 7.46
N ALA A 100 -15.28 14.12 7.86
CA ALA A 100 -15.21 12.94 8.71
C ALA A 100 -14.48 11.79 8.02
N MET A 101 -14.79 11.52 6.75
CA MET A 101 -14.12 10.49 5.94
C MET A 101 -12.63 10.75 5.81
N THR A 102 -12.22 11.97 5.46
CA THR A 102 -10.81 12.35 5.33
C THR A 102 -10.07 12.18 6.65
N ARG A 103 -10.67 12.64 7.75
CA ARG A 103 -10.07 12.51 9.09
C ARG A 103 -9.88 11.05 9.49
N ALA A 104 -10.87 10.20 9.23
CA ALA A 104 -10.80 8.77 9.50
C ALA A 104 -9.73 8.08 8.63
N ALA A 105 -9.68 8.37 7.34
CA ALA A 105 -8.69 7.80 6.42
C ALA A 105 -7.26 8.19 6.80
N LEU A 106 -7.01 9.46 7.11
CA LEU A 106 -5.68 9.93 7.56
C LEU A 106 -5.30 9.34 8.93
N ASN A 107 -6.27 9.24 9.84
CA ASN A 107 -6.02 8.60 11.13
C ASN A 107 -5.59 7.14 10.94
N GLU A 108 -6.28 6.39 10.10
CA GLU A 108 -5.93 5.00 9.81
C GLU A 108 -4.57 4.90 9.14
N PHE A 109 -4.30 5.72 8.12
CA PHE A 109 -3.02 5.76 7.42
C PHE A 109 -1.83 5.95 8.37
N PHE A 110 -1.84 7.01 9.17
CA PHE A 110 -0.74 7.31 10.10
C PHE A 110 -0.65 6.31 11.27
N THR A 111 -1.79 5.75 11.72
CA THR A 111 -1.82 4.72 12.76
C THR A 111 -1.15 3.43 12.28
N VAL A 112 -1.45 2.99 11.06
CA VAL A 112 -0.81 1.80 10.46
C VAL A 112 0.70 1.96 10.38
N LEU A 113 1.18 3.13 9.95
CA LEU A 113 2.61 3.39 9.81
C LEU A 113 3.34 3.49 11.16
N ARG A 114 2.67 4.01 12.19
CA ARG A 114 3.20 4.06 13.55
C ARG A 114 3.27 2.67 14.17
N ASP A 115 2.21 1.89 14.01
CA ASP A 115 2.08 0.58 14.66
C ASP A 115 2.96 -0.49 13.99
N ASP A 116 3.27 -0.34 12.71
CA ASP A 116 4.22 -1.20 12.00
C ASP A 116 5.20 -0.38 11.11
N PRO A 117 6.31 0.08 11.68
CA PRO A 117 7.33 0.84 10.95
C PRO A 117 7.95 0.07 9.76
N ARG A 118 7.87 -1.28 9.75
CA ARG A 118 8.34 -2.12 8.64
C ARG A 118 7.58 -1.81 7.36
N MET A 119 6.25 -1.56 7.48
CA MET A 119 5.43 -1.14 6.33
C MET A 119 5.97 0.13 5.68
N THR A 120 6.37 1.11 6.48
CA THR A 120 6.87 2.39 5.96
C THR A 120 8.14 2.18 5.15
N ARG A 121 9.08 1.36 5.65
CA ARG A 121 10.31 1.06 4.91
C ARG A 121 10.02 0.38 3.59
N VAL A 122 9.19 -0.66 3.58
CA VAL A 122 8.85 -1.41 2.37
C VAL A 122 8.07 -0.55 1.38
N LEU A 123 7.08 0.23 1.83
CA LEU A 123 6.20 0.98 0.95
C LEU A 123 6.83 2.26 0.38
N PHE A 124 7.71 2.93 1.13
CA PHE A 124 8.13 4.29 0.79
C PHE A 124 9.64 4.50 0.71
N VAL A 125 10.46 3.63 1.30
CA VAL A 125 11.91 3.81 1.33
C VAL A 125 12.60 2.88 0.35
N ASP A 126 12.56 1.57 0.59
CA ASP A 126 13.31 0.60 -0.21
C ASP A 126 12.82 0.53 -1.66
N VAL A 127 11.51 0.69 -1.87
CA VAL A 127 10.86 0.64 -3.18
C VAL A 127 11.46 1.59 -4.22
N LEU A 128 12.08 2.69 -3.79
CA LEU A 128 12.68 3.70 -4.68
C LEU A 128 14.11 3.35 -5.14
N THR A 129 14.73 2.32 -4.55
CA THR A 129 16.18 2.05 -4.73
C THR A 129 16.49 0.66 -5.28
N ILE A 130 15.48 -0.20 -5.46
CA ILE A 130 15.68 -1.60 -5.85
C ILE A 130 15.92 -1.75 -7.34
N SER A 131 14.96 -1.34 -8.15
CA SER A 131 15.05 -1.41 -9.61
C SER A 131 14.00 -0.52 -10.29
N PRO A 132 14.17 -0.20 -11.59
CA PRO A 132 13.15 0.52 -12.36
C PRO A 132 11.79 -0.22 -12.42
N ALA A 133 11.78 -1.55 -12.35
CA ALA A 133 10.55 -2.33 -12.35
C ALA A 133 9.77 -2.14 -11.04
N VAL A 134 10.45 -2.20 -9.89
CA VAL A 134 9.86 -1.96 -8.57
C VAL A 134 9.41 -0.50 -8.43
N GLU A 135 10.20 0.46 -8.93
CA GLU A 135 9.81 1.87 -8.96
C GLU A 135 8.55 2.09 -9.82
N LYS A 136 8.44 1.42 -10.98
CA LYS A 136 7.21 1.46 -11.80
C LYS A 136 6.01 0.90 -11.07
N GLN A 137 6.18 -0.19 -10.31
CA GLN A 137 5.13 -0.77 -9.48
C GLN A 137 4.65 0.23 -8.42
N SER A 138 5.59 0.92 -7.75
CA SER A 138 5.27 1.98 -6.78
C SER A 138 4.49 3.14 -7.41
N ARG A 139 4.93 3.63 -8.58
CA ARG A 139 4.19 4.67 -9.31
C ARG A 139 2.76 4.20 -9.65
N GLY A 140 2.59 2.95 -10.07
CA GLY A 140 1.26 2.37 -10.33
C GLY A 140 0.37 2.37 -9.09
N ALA A 141 0.93 2.02 -7.92
CA ALA A 141 0.20 2.06 -6.65
C ALA A 141 -0.22 3.49 -6.27
N ILE A 142 0.68 4.47 -6.42
CA ILE A 142 0.39 5.89 -6.17
C ILE A 142 -0.73 6.39 -7.07
N HIS A 143 -0.70 6.06 -8.36
CA HIS A 143 -1.79 6.38 -9.29
C HIS A 143 -3.12 5.72 -8.87
N GLY A 144 -3.09 4.46 -8.45
CA GLY A 144 -4.28 3.77 -7.95
C GLY A 144 -4.91 4.44 -6.72
N TRP A 145 -4.08 4.95 -5.82
CA TRP A 145 -4.55 5.78 -4.69
C TRP A 145 -5.15 7.09 -5.15
N GLY A 146 -4.50 7.77 -6.11
CA GLY A 146 -5.02 8.99 -6.71
C GLY A 146 -6.39 8.79 -7.35
N GLN A 147 -6.57 7.72 -8.13
CA GLN A 147 -7.85 7.36 -8.74
C GLN A 147 -8.95 7.08 -7.71
N MET A 148 -8.64 6.36 -6.63
CA MET A 148 -9.58 6.11 -5.55
C MET A 148 -10.02 7.42 -4.88
N PHE A 149 -9.07 8.31 -4.61
CA PHE A 149 -9.36 9.62 -4.04
C PHE A 149 -10.23 10.47 -4.98
N GLU A 150 -9.89 10.52 -6.28
CA GLU A 150 -10.66 11.25 -7.29
C GLU A 150 -12.10 10.74 -7.37
N GLN A 151 -12.33 9.42 -7.37
CA GLN A 151 -13.66 8.83 -7.38
C GLN A 151 -14.49 9.26 -6.17
N VAL A 152 -13.92 9.21 -4.97
CA VAL A 152 -14.58 9.66 -3.75
C VAL A 152 -14.87 11.15 -3.80
N ALA A 153 -13.93 11.97 -4.25
CA ALA A 153 -14.09 13.41 -4.37
C ALA A 153 -15.19 13.78 -5.38
N GLN A 154 -15.25 13.12 -6.53
CA GLN A 154 -16.31 13.35 -7.53
C GLN A 154 -17.70 12.98 -7.01
N LEU A 155 -17.79 11.89 -6.22
CA LEU A 155 -19.04 11.48 -5.59
C LEU A 155 -19.52 12.52 -4.56
N MET A 156 -18.60 13.07 -3.77
CA MET A 156 -18.91 14.05 -2.71
C MET A 156 -19.14 15.46 -3.25
N PHE A 157 -18.47 15.81 -4.34
CA PHE A 157 -18.50 17.13 -4.95
C PHE A 157 -18.80 17.03 -6.45
N PRO A 158 -20.07 16.81 -6.85
CA PRO A 158 -20.45 16.63 -8.27
C PRO A 158 -20.01 17.80 -9.16
N ARG A 159 -19.85 19.00 -8.58
CA ARG A 159 -19.42 20.23 -9.29
C ARG A 159 -17.91 20.52 -9.15
N ILE A 160 -17.10 19.54 -8.76
CA ILE A 160 -15.66 19.70 -8.54
C ILE A 160 -14.94 20.31 -9.76
N ARG A 161 -15.39 19.97 -10.98
CA ARG A 161 -14.82 20.47 -12.24
C ARG A 161 -15.12 21.95 -12.49
N ASP A 162 -16.16 22.52 -11.86
CA ASP A 162 -16.52 23.94 -11.99
C ASP A 162 -15.51 24.85 -11.27
N SER A 163 -14.66 24.28 -10.42
CA SER A 163 -13.56 25.02 -9.76
C SER A 163 -12.42 25.41 -10.69
N GLY A 164 -12.36 24.85 -11.91
CA GLY A 164 -11.24 25.01 -12.84
C GLY A 164 -9.98 24.21 -12.43
N LEU A 165 -10.01 23.50 -11.31
CA LEU A 165 -8.95 22.60 -10.88
C LEU A 165 -9.09 21.23 -11.55
N ASP A 166 -7.95 20.60 -11.87
CA ASP A 166 -7.93 19.22 -12.36
C ASP A 166 -7.95 18.23 -11.17
N PRO A 167 -9.03 17.47 -10.99
CA PRO A 167 -9.15 16.56 -9.86
C PRO A 167 -8.06 15.48 -9.82
N THR A 168 -7.57 15.03 -10.98
CA THR A 168 -6.53 14.00 -11.09
C THR A 168 -5.19 14.54 -10.59
N ILE A 169 -4.81 15.75 -11.01
CA ILE A 169 -3.57 16.40 -10.56
C ILE A 169 -3.63 16.65 -9.05
N ILE A 170 -4.76 17.14 -8.55
CA ILE A 170 -4.96 17.41 -7.13
C ILE A 170 -4.88 16.09 -6.32
N ALA A 171 -5.54 15.03 -6.78
CA ALA A 171 -5.51 13.73 -6.13
C ALA A 171 -4.08 13.20 -5.99
N LEU A 172 -3.28 13.27 -7.07
CA LEU A 172 -1.87 12.88 -7.03
C LEU A 172 -1.05 13.76 -6.07
N GLY A 173 -1.30 15.07 -6.07
CA GLY A 173 -0.66 16.01 -5.14
C GLY A 173 -0.93 15.68 -3.68
N LEU A 174 -2.19 15.35 -3.34
CA LEU A 174 -2.57 14.98 -1.98
C LEU A 174 -1.97 13.64 -1.53
N VAL A 175 -1.99 12.63 -2.39
CA VAL A 175 -1.33 11.35 -2.13
C VAL A 175 0.17 11.57 -1.92
N GLY A 176 0.81 12.37 -2.78
CA GLY A 176 2.22 12.75 -2.65
C GLY A 176 2.51 13.48 -1.33
N ALA A 177 1.64 14.41 -0.92
CA ALA A 177 1.76 15.10 0.36
C ALA A 177 1.72 14.12 1.55
N CYS A 178 0.75 13.19 1.57
CA CYS A 178 0.66 12.16 2.61
C CYS A 178 1.93 11.31 2.69
N ILE A 179 2.43 10.84 1.54
CA ILE A 179 3.64 10.00 1.46
C ILE A 179 4.85 10.79 1.95
N ASN A 180 5.03 12.04 1.51
CA ASN A 180 6.19 12.84 1.89
C ASN A 180 6.18 13.19 3.39
N ILE A 181 5.02 13.56 3.94
CA ILE A 181 4.85 13.80 5.38
C ILE A 181 5.17 12.52 6.17
N ALA A 182 4.66 11.36 5.74
CA ALA A 182 4.92 10.08 6.38
C ALA A 182 6.41 9.72 6.34
N MET A 183 7.07 9.85 5.19
CA MET A 183 8.51 9.59 5.04
C MET A 183 9.34 10.51 5.94
N SER A 184 9.03 11.79 5.98
CA SER A 184 9.72 12.76 6.85
C SER A 184 9.57 12.40 8.32
N TRP A 185 8.36 12.04 8.74
CA TRP A 185 8.07 11.65 10.12
C TRP A 185 8.81 10.39 10.56
N VAL A 186 8.82 9.36 9.69
CA VAL A 186 9.54 8.10 9.97
C VAL A 186 11.06 8.32 9.97
N SER A 187 11.59 9.07 8.98
CA SER A 187 13.02 9.39 8.91
C SER A 187 13.48 10.22 10.10
N GLY A 188 12.59 11.03 10.68
CA GLY A 188 12.80 11.76 11.93
C GLY A 188 12.67 10.89 13.19
N GLY A 189 12.49 9.58 13.08
CA GLY A 189 12.39 8.66 14.22
C GLY A 189 11.09 8.81 15.01
N PHE A 190 9.98 9.18 14.39
CA PHE A 190 8.67 9.35 15.01
C PHE A 190 8.65 10.35 16.17
N GLN A 191 9.51 11.37 16.15
CA GLN A 191 9.63 12.34 17.26
C GLN A 191 8.35 13.16 17.46
N GLU A 192 7.64 13.47 16.39
CA GLU A 192 6.38 14.20 16.50
C GLU A 192 5.23 13.24 16.87
N PRO A 193 4.30 13.66 17.77
CA PRO A 193 3.09 12.89 18.04
C PRO A 193 2.28 12.63 16.75
N VAL A 194 1.74 11.43 16.60
CA VAL A 194 0.97 11.06 15.40
C VAL A 194 -0.22 11.98 15.16
N GLU A 195 -0.85 12.46 16.22
CA GLU A 195 -1.96 13.40 16.17
C GLU A 195 -1.56 14.71 15.50
N ARG A 196 -0.37 15.24 15.82
CA ARG A 196 0.16 16.45 15.21
C ARG A 196 0.43 16.28 13.72
N VAL A 197 1.06 15.17 13.34
CA VAL A 197 1.36 14.86 11.94
C VAL A 197 0.05 14.71 11.13
N ARG A 198 -0.90 13.94 11.66
CA ARG A 198 -2.22 13.74 11.07
C ARG A 198 -2.98 15.06 10.90
N ASP A 199 -3.03 15.89 11.94
CA ASP A 199 -3.84 17.12 11.93
C ASP A 199 -3.25 18.16 10.98
N ASN A 200 -1.92 18.23 10.83
CA ASN A 200 -1.29 19.09 9.83
C ASN A 200 -1.54 18.57 8.40
N CYS A 201 -1.49 17.24 8.19
CA CYS A 201 -1.87 16.65 6.92
C CYS A 201 -3.35 16.93 6.60
N TYR A 202 -4.24 16.75 7.59
CA TYR A 202 -5.67 17.03 7.46
C TYR A 202 -5.95 18.49 7.07
N ALA A 203 -5.20 19.47 7.56
CA ALA A 203 -5.39 20.87 7.21
C ALA A 203 -5.24 21.15 5.72
N ILE A 204 -4.35 20.42 5.02
CA ILE A 204 -4.19 20.49 3.55
C ILE A 204 -5.49 20.03 2.85
N PHE A 205 -6.03 18.91 3.29
CA PHE A 205 -7.28 18.38 2.75
C PHE A 205 -8.48 19.26 3.06
N ASP A 206 -8.57 19.80 4.28
CA ASP A 206 -9.70 20.65 4.69
C ASP A 206 -9.77 21.93 3.87
N GLY A 207 -8.63 22.54 3.55
CA GLY A 207 -8.55 23.68 2.65
C GLY A 207 -9.10 23.36 1.26
N LEU A 208 -8.82 22.18 0.74
CA LEU A 208 -9.33 21.73 -0.55
C LEU A 208 -10.82 21.37 -0.51
N ILE A 209 -11.28 20.71 0.56
CA ILE A 209 -12.70 20.42 0.80
C ILE A 209 -13.49 21.73 0.81
N ALA A 210 -12.99 22.77 1.48
CA ALA A 210 -13.61 24.08 1.50
C ALA A 210 -13.68 24.72 0.10
N ALA A 211 -12.61 24.61 -0.70
CA ALA A 211 -12.58 25.10 -2.07
C ALA A 211 -13.58 24.37 -2.97
N TRP A 212 -13.71 23.06 -2.85
CA TRP A 212 -14.66 22.29 -3.66
C TRP A 212 -16.11 22.44 -3.20
N ALA A 213 -16.35 22.69 -1.93
CA ALA A 213 -17.68 23.01 -1.41
C ALA A 213 -18.17 24.38 -1.93
N ASN A 214 -17.26 25.29 -2.25
CA ASN A 214 -17.58 26.60 -2.84
C ASN A 214 -16.68 26.92 -4.05
N PRO A 215 -16.91 26.28 -5.21
CA PRO A 215 -16.08 26.45 -6.41
C PRO A 215 -15.94 27.91 -6.88
N ALA A 216 -16.95 28.74 -6.65
CA ALA A 216 -16.94 30.16 -7.05
C ALA A 216 -15.93 31.00 -6.24
N ALA A 217 -15.48 30.51 -5.09
CA ALA A 217 -14.46 31.18 -4.29
C ALA A 217 -13.01 30.90 -4.79
N VAL A 218 -12.82 29.91 -5.63
CA VAL A 218 -11.51 29.57 -6.22
C VAL A 218 -11.21 30.56 -7.35
N LYS A 219 -10.25 31.45 -7.14
CA LYS A 219 -9.79 32.41 -8.17
C LYS A 219 -8.48 31.90 -8.77
N LEU A 220 -8.57 31.19 -9.87
CA LEU A 220 -7.39 30.85 -10.65
C LEU A 220 -6.98 32.03 -11.54
N PRO A 221 -5.67 32.26 -11.78
CA PRO A 221 -5.23 33.23 -12.77
C PRO A 221 -5.74 32.81 -14.16
N PRO A 222 -6.04 33.74 -15.05
CA PRO A 222 -6.47 33.40 -16.41
C PRO A 222 -5.37 32.59 -17.12
N PRO A 223 -5.74 31.63 -17.98
CA PRO A 223 -4.78 30.86 -18.76
C PRO A 223 -3.99 31.86 -19.65
N LYS A 224 -2.67 31.65 -19.71
CA LYS A 224 -1.78 32.41 -20.59
C LYS A 224 -1.97 31.99 -22.03
#